data_4f126286bd8c9303d8b07785a76081ec
#
_entry.id   4f126286bd8c9303d8b07785a76081ec
#
_cell.length_a   1.000
_cell.length_b   1.000
_cell.length_c   1.000
_cell.angle_alpha   90.00
_cell.angle_beta   90.00
_cell.angle_gamma   90.00
#
_symmetry.space_group_name_H-M   'P 1'
#
loop_
_entity.id
_entity.type
_entity.pdbx_description
1 polymer ?
#
loop_
_entity_poly.entity_id
_entity_poly.type
_entity_poly.pdbx_seq_one_letter_code
_entity_poly.pdbx_strand_id
1 'polypeptide(L)'
;GRTDNGIVKGRYETISTHLRHFISYIGGKLKVNEVTKSLLQKYEIDGIQTDYVSFRKESNVSDSTIRNELSTICMCFGWLVENGHTNIHKLHLPYTNANKYDIDRNLIRRQTFKTEEYTAFYKAFKSYVAVKRNNLSDAELLDRQIVRDYLLIQANSGMRSGELRQLRWENVEFKNVTSGNKNETLAVIHVDKDTTKVRKSRTFMCVGAEYFQRLQKETKRKEGLIFSRDGVKQLHNSFFYKGFRKVMKFAAIDRVRKKQLVPYSLRHFYITTAVTQGLSFEEIAMHCGTSIKQIENTYLHVNEQIMANTAMSRFETKQTKYEIENA
;
A
#
# COMPACT_ATOMS: atom_id res chain seq x y z
N GLY A 1 18.80 -7.95 -3.57
CA GLY A 1 19.33 -8.74 -4.63
C GLY A 1 18.38 -9.88 -4.97
N ARG A 2 18.40 -10.34 -6.20
CA ARG A 2 17.75 -11.59 -6.60
C ARG A 2 18.64 -12.75 -6.14
N THR A 3 18.02 -13.87 -5.80
CA THR A 3 18.73 -15.15 -5.76
C THR A 3 19.09 -15.54 -7.21
N ASP A 4 20.06 -16.42 -7.42
CA ASP A 4 20.49 -16.87 -8.75
C ASP A 4 19.33 -17.43 -9.59
N ASN A 5 18.25 -17.88 -8.96
CA ASN A 5 17.02 -18.37 -9.61
C ASN A 5 15.97 -17.28 -9.89
N GLY A 6 16.32 -15.99 -9.86
CA GLY A 6 15.45 -14.90 -10.23
C GLY A 6 14.38 -14.50 -9.21
N ILE A 7 14.33 -15.11 -8.03
CA ILE A 7 13.40 -14.79 -6.95
C ILE A 7 13.94 -13.62 -6.14
N VAL A 8 13.11 -12.58 -5.94
CA VAL A 8 13.48 -11.46 -5.06
C VAL A 8 13.45 -11.90 -3.59
N LYS A 9 14.37 -11.36 -2.77
CA LYS A 9 14.51 -11.70 -1.34
C LYS A 9 13.18 -11.73 -0.58
N GLY A 10 12.33 -10.72 -0.75
CA GLY A 10 11.02 -10.66 -0.07
C GLY A 10 10.07 -11.80 -0.48
N ARG A 11 10.13 -12.30 -1.72
CA ARG A 11 9.36 -13.46 -2.15
C ARG A 11 9.88 -14.74 -1.51
N TYR A 12 11.20 -14.88 -1.44
CA TYR A 12 11.85 -16.01 -0.74
C TYR A 12 11.44 -16.05 0.75
N GLU A 13 11.49 -14.93 1.45
CA GLU A 13 11.08 -14.84 2.85
C GLU A 13 9.60 -15.21 3.04
N THR A 14 8.74 -14.80 2.10
CA THR A 14 7.32 -15.16 2.12
C THR A 14 7.13 -16.66 1.94
N ILE A 15 7.77 -17.26 0.93
CA ILE A 15 7.72 -18.71 0.66
C ILE A 15 8.20 -19.48 1.89
N SER A 16 9.34 -19.10 2.45
CA SER A 16 9.91 -19.73 3.65
C SER A 16 8.98 -19.66 4.85
N THR A 17 8.26 -18.55 5.01
CA THR A 17 7.29 -18.37 6.10
C THR A 17 6.07 -19.26 5.88
N HIS A 18 5.52 -19.32 4.67
CA HIS A 18 4.37 -20.17 4.34
C HIS A 18 4.70 -21.66 4.55
N LEU A 19 5.86 -22.10 4.06
CA LEU A 19 6.29 -23.49 4.23
C LEU A 19 6.56 -23.84 5.70
N ARG A 20 7.07 -22.89 6.49
CA ARG A 20 7.28 -23.10 7.93
C ARG A 20 5.95 -23.30 8.67
N HIS A 21 4.89 -22.56 8.32
CA HIS A 21 3.55 -22.78 8.85
C HIS A 21 3.02 -24.16 8.47
N PHE A 22 3.24 -24.57 7.23
CA PHE A 22 2.84 -25.90 6.77
C PHE A 22 3.57 -27.03 7.49
N ILE A 23 4.89 -26.91 7.63
CA ILE A 23 5.72 -27.89 8.39
C ILE A 23 5.28 -27.95 9.86
N SER A 24 4.93 -26.80 10.46
CA SER A 24 4.39 -26.77 11.83
C SER A 24 3.07 -27.50 11.95
N TYR A 25 2.22 -27.45 10.93
CA TYR A 25 0.93 -28.14 10.90
C TYR A 25 1.08 -29.65 10.74
N ILE A 26 1.89 -30.13 9.78
CA ILE A 26 2.04 -31.57 9.49
C ILE A 26 2.97 -32.29 10.47
N GLY A 27 3.70 -31.55 11.30
CA GLY A 27 4.79 -32.09 12.12
C GLY A 27 6.07 -32.34 11.31
N GLY A 28 7.18 -31.82 11.78
CA GLY A 28 8.48 -31.84 11.01
C GLY A 28 9.11 -33.20 10.74
N LYS A 29 8.48 -34.30 11.16
CA LYS A 29 8.99 -35.67 10.96
C LYS A 29 8.32 -36.43 9.80
N LEU A 30 7.19 -35.87 9.27
CA LEU A 30 6.45 -36.52 8.20
C LEU A 30 7.24 -36.46 6.89
N LYS A 31 7.36 -37.60 6.21
CA LYS A 31 8.00 -37.66 4.88
C LYS A 31 7.07 -37.08 3.82
N VAL A 32 7.64 -36.49 2.77
CA VAL A 32 6.88 -35.87 1.69
C VAL A 32 5.83 -36.79 1.06
N ASN A 33 6.17 -38.08 0.87
CA ASN A 33 5.26 -39.08 0.30
C ASN A 33 4.15 -39.53 1.27
N GLU A 34 4.22 -39.15 2.54
CA GLU A 34 3.18 -39.41 3.55
C GLU A 34 2.16 -38.27 3.66
N VAL A 35 2.38 -37.16 2.95
CA VAL A 35 1.43 -36.06 2.89
C VAL A 35 0.24 -36.45 2.04
N THR A 36 -0.80 -36.94 2.69
CA THR A 36 -2.02 -37.39 2.02
C THR A 36 -3.02 -36.26 1.79
N LYS A 37 -3.95 -36.49 0.88
CA LYS A 37 -5.12 -35.60 0.68
C LYS A 37 -5.87 -35.36 1.99
N SER A 38 -5.93 -36.38 2.81
CA SER A 38 -6.61 -36.37 4.10
C SER A 38 -6.01 -35.36 5.10
N LEU A 39 -4.70 -35.15 5.12
CA LEU A 39 -4.07 -34.15 5.96
C LEU A 39 -4.43 -32.69 5.64
N LEU A 40 -4.93 -32.45 4.43
CA LEU A 40 -5.23 -31.09 3.96
C LEU A 40 -6.73 -30.80 3.86
N GLN A 41 -7.56 -31.85 3.90
CA GLN A 41 -9.01 -31.75 3.83
C GLN A 41 -9.66 -31.71 5.19
N LYS A 42 -10.84 -31.11 5.25
CA LYS A 42 -11.65 -31.11 6.46
C LYS A 42 -11.95 -32.54 6.93
N TYR A 43 -11.53 -32.83 8.14
CA TYR A 43 -12.05 -33.93 8.92
C TYR A 43 -12.81 -33.38 10.11
N GLU A 44 -13.92 -33.98 10.39
CA GLU A 44 -14.59 -33.84 11.67
C GLU A 44 -14.35 -35.14 12.45
N ILE A 45 -13.52 -35.04 13.48
CA ILE A 45 -13.32 -36.11 14.46
C ILE A 45 -13.86 -35.56 15.77
N ASP A 46 -14.86 -36.21 16.34
CA ASP A 46 -15.50 -35.83 17.61
C ASP A 46 -15.98 -34.36 17.66
N GLY A 47 -16.52 -33.84 16.55
CA GLY A 47 -16.96 -32.44 16.45
C GLY A 47 -15.82 -31.40 16.26
N ILE A 48 -14.57 -31.84 16.17
CA ILE A 48 -13.40 -30.96 15.96
C ILE A 48 -12.98 -30.99 14.49
N GLN A 49 -13.03 -29.85 13.83
CA GLN A 49 -12.51 -29.72 12.46
C GLN A 49 -10.98 -29.62 12.45
N THR A 50 -10.33 -30.61 11.85
CA THR A 50 -8.87 -30.70 11.76
C THR A 50 -8.42 -30.58 10.29
N ASP A 51 -8.27 -29.39 9.77
CA ASP A 51 -7.69 -29.11 8.46
C ASP A 51 -6.76 -27.92 8.53
N TYR A 52 -5.92 -27.73 7.51
CA TYR A 52 -4.96 -26.62 7.47
C TYR A 52 -5.63 -25.25 7.58
N VAL A 53 -6.82 -25.10 7.02
CA VAL A 53 -7.56 -23.83 7.06
C VAL A 53 -8.00 -23.53 8.49
N SER A 54 -8.59 -24.50 9.19
CA SER A 54 -9.00 -24.38 10.58
C SER A 54 -7.81 -24.09 11.49
N PHE A 55 -6.71 -24.82 11.34
CA PHE A 55 -5.44 -24.57 12.05
C PHE A 55 -4.94 -23.13 11.88
N ARG A 56 -5.01 -22.57 10.67
CA ARG A 56 -4.59 -21.20 10.44
C ARG A 56 -5.60 -20.17 10.98
N LYS A 57 -6.90 -20.49 10.96
CA LYS A 57 -7.98 -19.64 11.52
C LYS A 57 -7.87 -19.50 13.04
N GLU A 58 -7.46 -20.51 13.76
CA GLU A 58 -7.18 -20.42 15.20
C GLU A 58 -6.17 -19.31 15.52
N SER A 59 -5.23 -19.07 14.62
CA SER A 59 -4.27 -17.96 14.71
C SER A 59 -4.81 -16.61 14.17
N ASN A 60 -6.11 -16.45 13.93
CA ASN A 60 -6.76 -15.26 13.37
C ASN A 60 -6.19 -14.82 12.01
N VAL A 61 -5.77 -15.77 11.18
CA VAL A 61 -5.21 -15.49 9.85
C VAL A 61 -6.34 -15.29 8.84
N SER A 62 -6.23 -14.27 7.99
CA SER A 62 -7.24 -13.97 6.98
C SER A 62 -7.30 -15.03 5.88
N ASP A 63 -8.50 -15.26 5.29
CA ASP A 63 -8.70 -16.22 4.19
C ASP A 63 -7.80 -15.93 2.98
N SER A 64 -7.54 -14.66 2.70
CA SER A 64 -6.62 -14.27 1.62
C SER A 64 -5.17 -14.69 1.90
N THR A 65 -4.74 -14.65 3.15
CA THR A 65 -3.40 -15.10 3.55
C THR A 65 -3.32 -16.63 3.47
N ILE A 66 -4.33 -17.35 3.99
CA ILE A 66 -4.40 -18.80 3.91
C ILE A 66 -4.37 -19.28 2.46
N ARG A 67 -5.13 -18.63 1.56
CA ARG A 67 -5.10 -18.91 0.12
C ARG A 67 -3.70 -18.74 -0.49
N ASN A 68 -2.97 -17.70 -0.10
CA ASN A 68 -1.60 -17.49 -0.56
C ASN A 68 -0.65 -18.56 -0.02
N GLU A 69 -0.83 -19.01 1.22
CA GLU A 69 -0.09 -20.12 1.81
C GLU A 69 -0.35 -21.42 1.04
N LEU A 70 -1.62 -21.76 0.82
CA LEU A 70 -2.02 -22.94 0.04
C LEU A 70 -1.44 -22.92 -1.39
N SER A 71 -1.49 -21.77 -2.06
CA SER A 71 -0.86 -21.61 -3.38
C SER A 71 0.64 -21.85 -3.34
N THR A 72 1.33 -21.41 -2.27
CA THR A 72 2.77 -21.67 -2.09
C THR A 72 3.06 -23.15 -1.86
N ILE A 73 2.24 -23.83 -1.07
CA ILE A 73 2.34 -25.27 -0.81
C ILE A 73 2.18 -26.05 -2.12
N CYS A 74 1.16 -25.70 -2.94
CA CYS A 74 0.99 -26.32 -4.26
C CYS A 74 2.21 -26.17 -5.17
N MET A 75 2.77 -24.95 -5.22
CA MET A 75 3.97 -24.71 -6.02
C MET A 75 5.17 -25.53 -5.52
N CYS A 76 5.33 -25.68 -4.20
CA CYS A 76 6.39 -26.50 -3.62
C CYS A 76 6.23 -27.97 -4.02
N PHE A 77 5.02 -28.54 -3.94
CA PHE A 77 4.78 -29.92 -4.35
C PHE A 77 4.94 -30.12 -5.87
N GLY A 78 4.55 -29.16 -6.71
CA GLY A 78 4.86 -29.20 -8.13
C GLY A 78 6.36 -29.33 -8.39
N TRP A 79 7.17 -28.52 -7.72
CA TRP A 79 8.64 -28.60 -7.81
C TRP A 79 9.18 -29.94 -7.31
N LEU A 80 8.64 -30.49 -6.19
CA LEU A 80 9.05 -31.77 -5.64
C LEU A 80 8.77 -32.93 -6.61
N VAL A 81 7.65 -32.90 -7.33
CA VAL A 81 7.30 -33.88 -8.38
C VAL A 81 8.26 -33.78 -9.58
N GLU A 82 8.48 -32.54 -10.08
CA GLU A 82 9.37 -32.29 -11.21
C GLU A 82 10.80 -32.74 -10.94
N ASN A 83 11.23 -32.73 -9.67
CA ASN A 83 12.58 -33.18 -9.26
C ASN A 83 12.61 -34.63 -8.70
N GLY A 84 11.54 -35.39 -8.84
CA GLY A 84 11.51 -36.83 -8.47
C GLY A 84 11.46 -37.09 -6.96
N HIS A 85 11.16 -36.11 -6.14
CA HIS A 85 11.11 -36.26 -4.68
C HIS A 85 9.78 -36.84 -4.18
N THR A 86 8.73 -36.82 -4.97
CA THR A 86 7.42 -37.37 -4.66
C THR A 86 6.63 -37.69 -5.92
N ASN A 87 5.66 -38.61 -5.82
CA ASN A 87 4.72 -38.96 -6.89
C ASN A 87 3.35 -38.26 -6.69
N ILE A 88 3.25 -37.35 -5.75
CA ILE A 88 1.97 -36.62 -5.47
C ILE A 88 1.80 -35.50 -6.48
N HIS A 89 1.29 -35.82 -7.66
CA HIS A 89 1.10 -34.89 -8.79
C HIS A 89 0.08 -33.79 -8.51
N LYS A 90 -0.85 -33.98 -7.58
CA LYS A 90 -1.88 -32.99 -7.26
C LYS A 90 -2.27 -33.04 -5.79
N LEU A 91 -1.89 -32.02 -5.06
CA LEU A 91 -2.48 -31.74 -3.76
C LEU A 91 -3.89 -31.20 -3.95
N HIS A 92 -4.89 -31.97 -3.49
CA HIS A 92 -6.24 -31.49 -3.39
C HIS A 92 -6.34 -30.57 -2.16
N LEU A 93 -6.10 -29.28 -2.37
CA LEU A 93 -6.23 -28.31 -1.30
C LEU A 93 -7.70 -28.13 -0.90
N PRO A 94 -7.98 -27.89 0.38
CA PRO A 94 -9.33 -27.55 0.81
C PRO A 94 -9.77 -26.30 0.06
N TYR A 95 -10.98 -26.37 -0.50
CA TYR A 95 -11.59 -25.22 -1.13
C TYR A 95 -11.96 -24.24 -0.03
N THR A 96 -11.22 -23.15 0.08
CA THR A 96 -11.68 -22.03 0.88
C THR A 96 -12.85 -21.40 0.12
N ASN A 97 -14.06 -21.74 0.52
CA ASN A 97 -15.30 -21.06 0.10
C ASN A 97 -15.31 -19.61 0.66
N ALA A 98 -14.27 -18.87 0.45
CA ALA A 98 -14.41 -17.44 0.40
C ALA A 98 -15.18 -17.18 -0.90
N ASN A 99 -16.50 -17.25 -0.85
CA ASN A 99 -17.33 -16.83 -1.93
C ASN A 99 -16.81 -15.51 -2.40
N LYS A 100 -16.43 -15.43 -3.67
CA LYS A 100 -15.92 -14.23 -4.33
C LYS A 100 -16.93 -13.07 -4.24
N TYR A 101 -18.13 -13.37 -3.74
CA TYR A 101 -19.32 -12.51 -3.68
C TYR A 101 -19.74 -12.13 -2.25
N ASP A 102 -19.35 -12.88 -1.20
CA ASP A 102 -19.82 -12.63 0.18
C ASP A 102 -18.86 -11.78 1.04
N ILE A 103 -17.72 -11.43 0.50
CA ILE A 103 -16.86 -10.47 1.14
C ILE A 103 -17.41 -9.11 0.75
N ASP A 104 -18.09 -8.43 1.68
CA ASP A 104 -18.42 -7.03 1.52
C ASP A 104 -17.11 -6.28 1.18
N ARG A 105 -16.94 -6.00 -0.11
CA ARG A 105 -15.73 -5.33 -0.62
C ARG A 105 -15.50 -4.00 0.09
N ASN A 106 -16.53 -3.43 0.69
CA ASN A 106 -16.48 -2.20 1.45
C ASN A 106 -15.81 -2.40 2.83
N LEU A 107 -15.98 -3.58 3.47
CA LEU A 107 -15.32 -3.92 4.74
C LEU A 107 -13.82 -4.20 4.59
N ILE A 108 -13.41 -4.73 3.44
CA ILE A 108 -12.00 -5.08 3.15
C ILE A 108 -11.23 -3.93 2.52
N ARG A 109 -11.93 -2.91 2.00
CA ARG A 109 -11.28 -1.74 1.43
C ARG A 109 -10.43 -1.03 2.47
N ARG A 110 -9.17 -0.85 2.14
CA ARG A 110 -8.30 0.02 2.93
C ARG A 110 -8.92 1.40 2.97
N GLN A 111 -9.17 1.88 4.19
CA GLN A 111 -9.79 3.18 4.41
C GLN A 111 -8.90 4.30 3.89
N THR A 112 -9.50 5.28 3.23
CA THR A 112 -8.86 6.53 2.85
C THR A 112 -9.12 7.61 3.90
N PHE A 113 -8.32 8.67 3.92
CA PHE A 113 -8.61 9.87 4.69
C PHE A 113 -9.79 10.62 4.07
N LYS A 114 -10.64 11.18 4.94
CA LYS A 114 -11.53 12.29 4.55
C LYS A 114 -10.71 13.58 4.50
N THR A 115 -11.19 14.61 3.80
CA THR A 115 -10.47 15.90 3.66
C THR A 115 -10.17 16.54 5.01
N GLU A 116 -11.15 16.53 5.94
CA GLU A 116 -11.01 17.08 7.28
C GLU A 116 -10.01 16.27 8.12
N GLU A 117 -10.04 14.94 7.99
CA GLU A 117 -9.09 14.04 8.65
C GLU A 117 -7.66 14.27 8.16
N TYR A 118 -7.48 14.46 6.83
CA TYR A 118 -6.17 14.79 6.26
C TYR A 118 -5.68 16.16 6.73
N THR A 119 -6.55 17.14 6.80
CA THR A 119 -6.22 18.46 7.34
C THR A 119 -5.79 18.38 8.81
N ALA A 120 -6.48 17.60 9.63
CA ALA A 120 -6.12 17.37 11.02
C ALA A 120 -4.78 16.61 11.14
N PHE A 121 -4.54 15.64 10.27
CA PHE A 121 -3.29 14.89 10.17
C PHE A 121 -2.13 15.80 9.77
N TYR A 122 -2.31 16.67 8.76
CA TYR A 122 -1.32 17.66 8.35
C TYR A 122 -0.95 18.61 9.48
N LYS A 123 -1.94 19.17 10.17
CA LYS A 123 -1.72 20.06 11.32
C LYS A 123 -0.97 19.37 12.46
N ALA A 124 -1.12 18.07 12.64
CA ALA A 124 -0.46 17.29 13.68
C ALA A 124 1.07 17.28 13.56
N PHE A 125 1.62 17.44 12.35
CA PHE A 125 3.08 17.47 12.16
C PHE A 125 3.78 18.59 12.91
N LYS A 126 3.14 19.75 13.07
CA LYS A 126 3.71 20.85 13.86
C LYS A 126 3.99 20.42 15.30
N SER A 127 3.06 19.72 15.92
CA SER A 127 3.24 19.19 17.28
C SER A 127 4.20 17.98 17.32
N TYR A 128 4.19 17.15 16.27
CA TYR A 128 5.01 15.94 16.19
C TYR A 128 6.51 16.26 16.15
N VAL A 129 6.94 17.30 15.45
CA VAL A 129 8.36 17.72 15.35
C VAL A 129 8.75 18.80 16.35
N ALA A 130 7.88 19.21 17.27
CA ALA A 130 8.16 20.25 18.26
C ALA A 130 9.16 19.76 19.32
N VAL A 131 10.41 20.23 19.26
CA VAL A 131 11.52 19.80 20.11
C VAL A 131 11.21 20.03 21.59
N LYS A 132 10.92 21.26 21.98
CA LYS A 132 10.63 21.63 23.39
C LYS A 132 9.46 20.86 24.00
N ARG A 133 8.39 20.68 23.21
CA ARG A 133 7.18 19.98 23.68
C ARG A 133 7.42 18.48 23.91
N ASN A 134 8.30 17.86 23.14
CA ASN A 134 8.50 16.41 23.13
C ASN A 134 9.86 16.00 23.74
N ASN A 135 10.67 16.96 24.18
CA ASN A 135 12.02 16.73 24.72
C ASN A 135 12.87 15.82 23.81
N LEU A 136 12.99 16.22 22.52
CA LEU A 136 13.64 15.40 21.48
C LEU A 136 15.16 15.63 21.48
N SER A 137 15.92 14.56 21.38
CA SER A 137 17.31 14.59 20.94
C SER A 137 17.41 14.91 19.44
N ASP A 138 18.57 15.36 18.97
CA ASP A 138 18.82 15.66 17.55
C ASP A 138 18.54 14.44 16.64
N ALA A 139 18.91 13.24 17.09
CA ALA A 139 18.65 12.00 16.36
C ALA A 139 17.14 11.68 16.25
N GLU A 140 16.39 11.90 17.34
CA GLU A 140 14.94 11.72 17.32
C GLU A 140 14.24 12.79 16.49
N LEU A 141 14.74 14.01 16.52
CA LEU A 141 14.23 15.09 15.67
C LEU A 141 14.42 14.75 14.20
N LEU A 142 15.62 14.32 13.79
CA LEU A 142 15.89 13.87 12.42
C LEU A 142 14.97 12.73 12.01
N ASP A 143 14.78 11.73 12.87
CA ASP A 143 13.85 10.61 12.61
C ASP A 143 12.43 11.12 12.37
N ARG A 144 11.95 12.08 13.16
CA ARG A 144 10.61 12.65 13.00
C ARG A 144 10.49 13.53 11.76
N GLN A 145 11.53 14.25 11.38
CA GLN A 145 11.60 15.03 10.14
C GLN A 145 11.53 14.12 8.91
N ILE A 146 12.31 13.03 8.89
CA ILE A 146 12.26 12.03 7.84
C ILE A 146 10.85 11.41 7.72
N VAL A 147 10.23 11.05 8.83
CA VAL A 147 8.86 10.50 8.83
C VAL A 147 7.84 11.52 8.33
N ARG A 148 7.93 12.78 8.81
CA ARG A 148 7.04 13.86 8.37
C ARG A 148 7.04 14.01 6.86
N ASP A 149 8.22 14.20 6.28
CA ASP A 149 8.34 14.49 4.86
C ASP A 149 8.06 13.27 3.99
N TYR A 150 8.42 12.06 4.45
CA TYR A 150 8.00 10.82 3.81
C TYR A 150 6.46 10.71 3.69
N LEU A 151 5.72 10.96 4.76
CA LEU A 151 4.26 10.84 4.77
C LEU A 151 3.60 11.95 3.94
N LEU A 152 4.13 13.18 3.98
CA LEU A 152 3.62 14.30 3.17
C LEU A 152 3.88 14.06 1.68
N ILE A 153 5.06 13.61 1.31
CA ILE A 153 5.38 13.27 -0.08
C ILE A 153 4.52 12.09 -0.55
N GLN A 154 4.30 11.07 0.28
CA GLN A 154 3.42 9.97 -0.08
C GLN A 154 1.98 10.44 -0.38
N ALA A 155 1.46 11.39 0.40
CA ALA A 155 0.14 11.96 0.21
C ALA A 155 0.02 12.80 -1.07
N ASN A 156 1.12 13.45 -1.50
CA ASN A 156 1.11 14.36 -2.65
C ASN A 156 1.60 13.69 -3.96
N SER A 157 2.24 12.53 -3.88
CA SER A 157 2.76 11.80 -5.04
C SER A 157 2.00 10.51 -5.34
N GLY A 158 1.23 9.99 -4.40
CA GLY A 158 0.58 8.70 -4.53
C GLY A 158 1.55 7.51 -4.70
N MET A 159 2.85 7.66 -4.46
CA MET A 159 3.86 6.59 -4.62
C MET A 159 3.59 5.39 -3.71
N ARG A 160 4.02 4.20 -4.15
CA ARG A 160 4.05 3.04 -3.25
C ARG A 160 5.13 3.20 -2.18
N SER A 161 4.83 2.73 -0.97
CA SER A 161 5.78 2.80 0.15
C SER A 161 7.14 2.15 -0.16
N GLY A 162 7.17 1.11 -0.99
CA GLY A 162 8.41 0.46 -1.41
C GLY A 162 9.25 1.31 -2.36
N GLU A 163 8.61 1.97 -3.32
CA GLU A 163 9.24 2.89 -4.26
C GLU A 163 9.77 4.12 -3.52
N LEU A 164 8.94 4.73 -2.67
CA LEU A 164 9.30 5.91 -1.92
C LEU A 164 10.50 5.69 -0.98
N ARG A 165 10.57 4.53 -0.29
CA ARG A 165 11.70 4.19 0.58
C ARG A 165 13.02 3.99 -0.17
N GLN A 166 12.98 3.71 -1.46
CA GLN A 166 14.13 3.51 -2.32
C GLN A 166 14.47 4.75 -3.15
N LEU A 167 13.68 5.81 -3.01
CA LEU A 167 13.88 7.04 -3.77
C LEU A 167 15.20 7.71 -3.37
N ARG A 168 15.96 8.11 -4.39
CA ARG A 168 17.26 8.76 -4.25
C ARG A 168 17.18 10.20 -4.73
N TRP A 169 18.08 11.04 -4.25
CA TRP A 169 18.14 12.44 -4.67
C TRP A 169 18.37 12.59 -6.17
N GLU A 170 19.14 11.68 -6.76
CA GLU A 170 19.44 11.66 -8.19
C GLU A 170 18.20 11.37 -9.07
N ASN A 171 17.11 10.93 -8.46
CA ASN A 171 15.83 10.68 -9.11
C ASN A 171 14.82 11.82 -8.95
N VAL A 172 15.20 12.96 -8.35
CA VAL A 172 14.27 14.06 -8.07
C VAL A 172 14.87 15.37 -8.59
N GLU A 173 14.10 16.03 -9.44
CA GLU A 173 14.39 17.35 -9.95
C GLU A 173 13.29 18.34 -9.53
N PHE A 174 13.61 19.63 -9.51
CA PHE A 174 12.65 20.69 -9.21
C PHE A 174 12.42 21.55 -10.45
N LYS A 175 11.17 21.73 -10.81
CA LYS A 175 10.78 22.53 -11.98
C LYS A 175 9.80 23.61 -11.59
N ASN A 176 10.13 24.86 -11.87
CA ASN A 176 9.19 25.96 -11.73
C ASN A 176 8.20 25.95 -12.89
N VAL A 177 6.92 25.95 -12.56
CA VAL A 177 5.83 25.92 -13.54
C VAL A 177 4.94 27.14 -13.28
N THR A 178 4.65 27.88 -14.32
CA THR A 178 3.70 29.00 -14.30
C THR A 178 2.40 28.54 -14.94
N SER A 179 1.29 28.63 -14.22
CA SER A 179 -0.06 28.37 -14.73
C SER A 179 -0.96 29.55 -14.37
N GLY A 180 -1.31 30.34 -15.38
CA GLY A 180 -1.96 31.62 -15.17
C GLY A 180 -1.12 32.55 -14.28
N ASN A 181 -1.70 33.04 -13.20
CA ASN A 181 -1.04 33.92 -12.23
C ASN A 181 -0.33 33.17 -11.07
N LYS A 182 -0.24 31.85 -11.15
CA LYS A 182 0.39 31.03 -10.10
C LYS A 182 1.73 30.50 -10.57
N ASN A 183 2.78 30.77 -9.82
CA ASN A 183 4.09 30.17 -9.95
C ASN A 183 4.24 29.12 -8.85
N GLU A 184 4.49 27.88 -9.23
CA GLU A 184 4.66 26.78 -8.28
C GLU A 184 5.89 25.95 -8.66
N THR A 185 6.64 25.50 -7.66
CA THR A 185 7.72 24.55 -7.87
C THR A 185 7.18 23.14 -7.72
N LEU A 186 7.29 22.34 -8.78
CA LEU A 186 6.91 20.94 -8.79
C LEU A 186 8.13 20.05 -8.61
N ALA A 187 7.95 18.90 -7.96
CA ALA A 187 8.94 17.84 -7.96
C ALA A 187 8.70 16.94 -9.17
N VAL A 188 9.74 16.75 -10.00
CA VAL A 188 9.79 15.77 -11.09
C VAL A 188 10.46 14.53 -10.53
N ILE A 189 9.76 13.43 -10.49
CA ILE A 189 10.23 12.19 -9.87
C ILE A 189 10.39 11.12 -10.94
N HIS A 190 11.60 10.57 -11.06
CA HIS A 190 11.92 9.41 -11.88
C HIS A 190 11.95 8.15 -11.03
N VAL A 191 11.08 7.20 -11.32
CA VAL A 191 10.99 5.93 -10.60
C VAL A 191 11.59 4.82 -11.46
N ASP A 192 12.70 4.24 -10.99
CA ASP A 192 13.42 3.20 -11.71
C ASP A 192 12.65 1.88 -11.71
N LYS A 193 12.74 1.15 -12.82
CA LYS A 193 12.11 -0.18 -13.01
C LYS A 193 12.45 -1.17 -11.90
N ASP A 194 13.67 -1.12 -11.37
CA ASP A 194 14.15 -2.07 -10.36
C ASP A 194 13.57 -1.82 -8.97
N THR A 195 13.04 -0.61 -8.72
CA THR A 195 12.35 -0.24 -7.49
C THR A 195 10.85 -0.52 -7.54
N THR A 196 10.29 -0.80 -8.74
CA THR A 196 8.86 -0.98 -8.94
C THR A 196 8.44 -2.45 -8.91
N LYS A 197 7.24 -2.71 -8.37
CA LYS A 197 6.65 -4.06 -8.38
C LYS A 197 6.34 -4.55 -9.80
N VAL A 198 6.01 -3.64 -10.72
CA VAL A 198 5.63 -3.94 -12.12
C VAL A 198 6.80 -3.85 -13.09
N ARG A 199 8.01 -3.54 -12.60
CA ARG A 199 9.25 -3.44 -13.40
C ARG A 199 9.16 -2.52 -14.62
N LYS A 200 8.43 -1.41 -14.47
CA LYS A 200 8.37 -0.34 -15.48
C LYS A 200 8.85 0.95 -14.83
N SER A 201 9.78 1.63 -15.48
CA SER A 201 10.15 3.00 -15.09
C SER A 201 9.03 3.96 -15.45
N ARG A 202 8.95 5.06 -14.73
CA ARG A 202 8.06 6.16 -15.04
C ARG A 202 8.60 7.47 -14.49
N THR A 203 8.25 8.55 -15.15
CA THR A 203 8.51 9.92 -14.68
C THR A 203 7.18 10.64 -14.55
N PHE A 204 7.03 11.36 -13.45
CA PHE A 204 5.83 12.15 -13.20
C PHE A 204 6.18 13.41 -12.39
N MET A 205 5.26 14.37 -12.38
CA MET A 205 5.38 15.59 -11.58
C MET A 205 4.34 15.58 -10.46
N CYS A 206 4.71 16.12 -9.30
CA CYS A 206 3.77 16.31 -8.19
C CYS A 206 4.06 17.61 -7.44
N VAL A 207 3.06 18.10 -6.74
CA VAL A 207 3.18 19.17 -5.77
C VAL A 207 3.94 18.68 -4.53
N GLY A 208 4.42 19.63 -3.69
CA GLY A 208 5.12 19.28 -2.46
C GLY A 208 6.65 19.25 -2.62
N ALA A 209 7.19 19.96 -3.61
CA ALA A 209 8.63 20.16 -3.77
C ALA A 209 9.28 20.73 -2.51
N GLU A 210 8.56 21.56 -1.76
CA GLU A 210 9.00 22.15 -0.50
C GLU A 210 9.33 21.11 0.58
N TYR A 211 8.68 19.92 0.56
CA TYR A 211 8.98 18.85 1.52
C TYR A 211 10.33 18.19 1.23
N PHE A 212 10.66 18.02 -0.05
CA PHE A 212 11.98 17.56 -0.47
C PHE A 212 13.06 18.59 -0.15
N GLN A 213 12.84 19.85 -0.51
CA GLN A 213 13.79 20.93 -0.27
C GLN A 213 14.05 21.12 1.23
N ARG A 214 13.01 21.06 2.06
CA ARG A 214 13.13 21.10 3.52
C ARG A 214 13.97 19.93 4.04
N LEU A 215 13.69 18.70 3.62
CA LEU A 215 14.44 17.52 4.05
C LEU A 215 15.90 17.58 3.56
N GLN A 216 16.16 18.12 2.36
CA GLN A 216 17.51 18.35 1.85
C GLN A 216 18.29 19.34 2.75
N LYS A 217 17.63 20.40 3.19
CA LYS A 217 18.20 21.39 4.12
C LYS A 217 18.48 20.79 5.49
N GLU A 218 17.54 20.01 6.04
CA GLU A 218 17.64 19.38 7.36
C GLU A 218 18.73 18.29 7.40
N THR A 219 18.85 17.50 6.34
CA THR A 219 19.86 16.43 6.25
C THR A 219 21.19 16.90 5.66
N LYS A 220 21.23 18.08 5.03
CA LYS A 220 22.39 18.63 4.28
C LYS A 220 22.90 17.67 3.19
N ARG A 221 22.03 16.84 2.61
CA ARG A 221 22.38 15.83 1.60
C ARG A 221 21.71 16.13 0.27
N LYS A 222 22.46 15.89 -0.81
CA LYS A 222 22.02 16.03 -2.20
C LYS A 222 22.17 14.73 -3.00
N GLU A 223 22.66 13.68 -2.37
CA GLU A 223 22.93 12.38 -2.98
C GLU A 223 22.45 11.24 -2.08
N GLY A 224 22.25 10.06 -2.66
CA GLY A 224 21.85 8.86 -1.97
C GLY A 224 20.38 8.79 -1.59
N LEU A 225 20.03 7.87 -0.69
CA LEU A 225 18.65 7.66 -0.27
C LEU A 225 18.09 8.88 0.46
N ILE A 226 16.94 9.37 -0.01
CA ILE A 226 16.26 10.55 0.55
C ILE A 226 15.80 10.25 1.99
N PHE A 227 15.06 9.14 2.17
CA PHE A 227 14.47 8.77 3.46
C PHE A 227 15.37 7.81 4.22
N SER A 228 16.53 8.31 4.62
CA SER A 228 17.58 7.58 5.32
C SER A 228 18.27 8.51 6.33
N ARG A 229 18.84 7.96 7.40
CA ARG A 229 19.63 8.74 8.36
C ARG A 229 21.00 9.14 7.81
N ASP A 230 21.59 8.26 7.01
CA ASP A 230 22.97 8.39 6.48
C ASP A 230 23.04 8.52 4.95
N GLY A 231 21.91 8.43 4.24
CA GLY A 231 21.83 8.43 2.76
C GLY A 231 22.14 7.09 2.11
N VAL A 232 22.58 6.10 2.85
CA VAL A 232 23.03 4.79 2.34
C VAL A 232 22.09 3.67 2.77
N LYS A 233 21.76 3.58 4.05
CA LYS A 233 21.00 2.49 4.62
C LYS A 233 19.49 2.76 4.52
N GLN A 234 18.79 1.89 3.82
CA GLN A 234 17.33 1.95 3.72
C GLN A 234 16.67 1.68 5.09
N LEU A 235 15.75 2.55 5.49
CA LEU A 235 14.94 2.36 6.69
C LEU A 235 13.86 1.31 6.45
N HIS A 236 13.63 0.45 7.43
CA HIS A 236 12.61 -0.58 7.36
C HIS A 236 11.19 0.03 7.37
N ASN A 237 10.24 -0.64 6.72
CA ASN A 237 8.86 -0.15 6.63
C ASN A 237 8.20 0.10 8.00
N SER A 238 8.54 -0.71 9.02
CA SER A 238 8.04 -0.54 10.38
C SER A 238 8.44 0.79 11.03
N PHE A 239 9.55 1.41 10.60
CA PHE A 239 9.96 2.73 11.06
C PHE A 239 8.91 3.78 10.69
N PHE A 240 8.47 3.81 9.45
CA PHE A 240 7.44 4.73 8.95
C PHE A 240 6.06 4.41 9.55
N TYR A 241 5.72 3.15 9.75
CA TYR A 241 4.49 2.74 10.45
C TYR A 241 4.47 3.23 11.89
N LYS A 242 5.56 3.04 12.64
CA LYS A 242 5.70 3.54 14.02
C LYS A 242 5.61 5.07 14.05
N GLY A 243 6.28 5.75 13.11
CA GLY A 243 6.23 7.19 12.96
C GLY A 243 4.81 7.68 12.67
N PHE A 244 4.13 7.09 11.71
CA PHE A 244 2.72 7.39 11.39
C PHE A 244 1.82 7.27 12.64
N ARG A 245 1.95 6.17 13.40
CA ARG A 245 1.17 5.98 14.64
C ARG A 245 1.46 7.07 15.68
N LYS A 246 2.72 7.54 15.77
CA LYS A 246 3.08 8.67 16.63
C LYS A 246 2.41 9.97 16.16
N VAL A 247 2.42 10.29 14.86
CA VAL A 247 1.72 11.46 14.29
C VAL A 247 0.23 11.40 14.58
N MET A 248 -0.40 10.22 14.39
CA MET A 248 -1.84 10.03 14.65
C MET A 248 -2.25 10.32 16.11
N LYS A 249 -1.32 10.24 17.07
CA LYS A 249 -1.63 10.64 18.47
C LYS A 249 -1.91 12.14 18.60
N PHE A 250 -1.29 12.96 17.76
CA PHE A 250 -1.46 14.43 17.76
C PHE A 250 -2.62 14.89 16.85
N ALA A 251 -3.08 14.04 15.94
CA ALA A 251 -4.14 14.39 15.02
C ALA A 251 -5.51 14.38 15.72
N ALA A 252 -6.32 15.40 15.46
CA ALA A 252 -7.72 15.48 15.93
C ALA A 252 -8.62 14.63 15.03
N ILE A 253 -8.49 13.32 15.13
CA ILE A 253 -9.26 12.32 14.38
C ILE A 253 -9.89 11.36 15.38
N ASP A 254 -11.06 10.83 15.08
CA ASP A 254 -11.74 9.85 15.90
C ASP A 254 -10.88 8.61 16.19
N ARG A 255 -11.03 8.02 17.39
CA ARG A 255 -10.21 6.89 17.86
C ARG A 255 -10.38 5.63 17.00
N VAL A 256 -11.59 5.36 16.52
CA VAL A 256 -11.88 4.20 15.68
C VAL A 256 -11.23 4.42 14.31
N ARG A 257 -11.39 5.61 13.74
CA ARG A 257 -10.78 5.99 12.47
C ARG A 257 -9.25 5.92 12.51
N LYS A 258 -8.62 6.37 13.60
CA LYS A 258 -7.16 6.24 13.79
C LYS A 258 -6.65 4.81 13.67
N LYS A 259 -7.44 3.81 14.11
CA LYS A 259 -7.07 2.39 14.01
C LYS A 259 -7.17 1.87 12.57
N GLN A 260 -8.12 2.35 11.79
CA GLN A 260 -8.39 1.94 10.41
C GLN A 260 -7.37 2.53 9.43
N LEU A 261 -6.87 3.74 9.70
CA LEU A 261 -5.92 4.43 8.83
C LEU A 261 -4.49 3.89 9.00
N VAL A 262 -3.79 3.73 7.89
CA VAL A 262 -2.40 3.26 7.80
C VAL A 262 -1.61 4.16 6.83
N PRO A 263 -0.27 4.13 6.80
CA PRO A 263 0.51 4.95 5.85
C PRO A 263 0.04 4.80 4.40
N TYR A 264 -0.34 3.59 3.99
CA TYR A 264 -0.85 3.34 2.63
C TYR A 264 -2.19 4.05 2.35
N SER A 265 -2.95 4.44 3.37
CA SER A 265 -4.17 5.25 3.23
C SER A 265 -3.89 6.62 2.60
N LEU A 266 -2.66 7.14 2.72
CA LEU A 266 -2.24 8.39 2.06
C LEU A 266 -2.21 8.26 0.53
N ARG A 267 -1.77 7.10 0.02
CA ARG A 267 -1.87 6.83 -1.43
C ARG A 267 -3.31 6.68 -1.88
N HIS A 268 -4.17 6.04 -1.08
CA HIS A 268 -5.61 5.99 -1.38
C HIS A 268 -6.21 7.39 -1.39
N PHE A 269 -5.83 8.24 -0.45
CA PHE A 269 -6.25 9.64 -0.39
C PHE A 269 -5.85 10.40 -1.66
N TYR A 270 -4.58 10.29 -2.10
CA TYR A 270 -4.12 10.89 -3.35
C TYR A 270 -4.99 10.46 -4.55
N ILE A 271 -5.19 9.13 -4.72
CA ILE A 271 -5.96 8.60 -5.85
C ILE A 271 -7.43 9.05 -5.77
N THR A 272 -8.05 8.99 -4.58
CA THR A 272 -9.43 9.47 -4.39
C THR A 272 -9.55 10.94 -4.77
N THR A 273 -8.62 11.78 -4.30
CA THR A 273 -8.60 13.20 -4.62
C THR A 273 -8.41 13.44 -6.12
N ALA A 274 -7.51 12.72 -6.78
CA ALA A 274 -7.28 12.83 -8.23
C ALA A 274 -8.54 12.46 -9.02
N VAL A 275 -9.24 11.37 -8.64
CA VAL A 275 -10.51 10.98 -9.24
C VAL A 275 -11.58 12.06 -9.02
N THR A 276 -11.70 12.62 -7.82
CA THR A 276 -12.68 13.68 -7.53
C THR A 276 -12.37 15.00 -8.24
N GLN A 277 -11.11 15.24 -8.59
CA GLN A 277 -10.68 16.38 -9.40
C GLN A 277 -10.87 16.16 -10.91
N GLY A 278 -11.35 15.00 -11.34
CA GLY A 278 -11.68 14.69 -12.72
C GLY A 278 -10.52 14.18 -13.57
N LEU A 279 -9.39 13.77 -12.96
CA LEU A 279 -8.33 13.11 -13.70
C LEU A 279 -8.82 11.76 -14.22
N SER A 280 -8.43 11.39 -15.44
CA SER A 280 -8.77 10.09 -16.02
C SER A 280 -8.09 8.93 -15.28
N PHE A 281 -8.68 7.75 -15.34
CA PHE A 281 -8.08 6.56 -14.73
C PHE A 281 -6.74 6.19 -15.37
N GLU A 282 -6.54 6.50 -16.66
CA GLU A 282 -5.29 6.35 -17.40
C GLU A 282 -4.18 7.23 -16.81
N GLU A 283 -4.46 8.52 -16.62
CA GLU A 283 -3.51 9.48 -16.06
C GLU A 283 -3.11 9.08 -14.63
N ILE A 284 -4.08 8.71 -13.80
CA ILE A 284 -3.83 8.24 -12.43
C ILE A 284 -3.03 6.93 -12.44
N ALA A 285 -3.37 5.99 -13.33
CA ALA A 285 -2.67 4.72 -13.44
C ALA A 285 -1.21 4.91 -13.87
N MET A 286 -0.94 5.78 -14.84
CA MET A 286 0.41 6.16 -15.26
C MET A 286 1.19 6.80 -14.13
N HIS A 287 0.64 7.83 -13.49
CA HIS A 287 1.26 8.55 -12.38
C HIS A 287 1.59 7.61 -11.22
N CYS A 288 0.60 6.85 -10.76
CA CYS A 288 0.74 5.95 -9.61
C CYS A 288 1.45 4.63 -9.93
N GLY A 289 1.75 4.34 -11.21
CA GLY A 289 2.39 3.10 -11.66
C GLY A 289 1.56 1.86 -11.35
N THR A 290 0.25 1.89 -11.63
CA THR A 290 -0.68 0.78 -11.43
C THR A 290 -1.47 0.51 -12.71
N SER A 291 -2.34 -0.49 -12.75
CA SER A 291 -3.21 -0.71 -13.91
C SER A 291 -4.51 0.08 -13.78
N ILE A 292 -5.09 0.48 -14.92
CA ILE A 292 -6.40 1.11 -15.02
C ILE A 292 -7.44 0.25 -14.31
N LYS A 293 -7.47 -1.05 -14.59
CA LYS A 293 -8.37 -2.02 -13.94
C LYS A 293 -8.27 -2.01 -12.41
N GLN A 294 -7.08 -1.76 -11.85
CA GLN A 294 -6.91 -1.65 -10.40
C GLN A 294 -7.51 -0.35 -9.86
N ILE A 295 -7.42 0.75 -10.60
CA ILE A 295 -8.05 2.03 -10.24
C ILE A 295 -9.57 1.86 -10.31
N GLU A 296 -10.10 1.38 -11.42
CA GLU A 296 -11.53 1.11 -11.62
C GLU A 296 -12.11 0.26 -10.49
N ASN A 297 -11.56 -0.92 -10.25
CA ASN A 297 -12.05 -1.83 -9.22
C ASN A 297 -12.04 -1.24 -7.80
N THR A 298 -11.11 -0.30 -7.52
CA THR A 298 -10.95 0.26 -6.19
C THR A 298 -11.78 1.54 -6.00
N TYR A 299 -11.95 2.34 -7.06
CA TYR A 299 -12.50 3.71 -6.97
C TYR A 299 -13.78 3.92 -7.81
N LEU A 300 -14.35 2.87 -8.40
CA LEU A 300 -15.56 2.95 -9.22
C LEU A 300 -16.71 3.70 -8.51
N HIS A 301 -16.90 3.44 -7.21
CA HIS A 301 -17.93 4.09 -6.41
C HIS A 301 -17.75 5.61 -6.28
N VAL A 302 -16.50 6.11 -6.32
CA VAL A 302 -16.23 7.56 -6.32
C VAL A 302 -16.65 8.16 -7.66
N ASN A 303 -16.39 7.43 -8.75
CA ASN A 303 -16.80 7.84 -10.09
C ASN A 303 -18.32 7.88 -10.25
N GLU A 304 -19.05 6.91 -9.71
CA GLU A 304 -20.53 6.91 -9.69
C GLU A 304 -21.08 8.16 -9.00
N GLN A 305 -20.50 8.56 -7.88
CA GLN A 305 -20.91 9.76 -7.16
C GLN A 305 -20.59 11.05 -7.94
N ILE A 306 -19.44 11.09 -8.63
CA ILE A 306 -19.09 12.21 -9.52
C ILE A 306 -20.06 12.27 -10.70
N MET A 307 -20.38 11.14 -11.31
CA MET A 307 -21.33 11.04 -12.42
C MET A 307 -22.73 11.52 -11.99
N ALA A 308 -23.18 11.10 -10.81
CA ALA A 308 -24.45 11.56 -10.25
C ALA A 308 -24.45 13.08 -10.04
N ASN A 309 -23.43 13.64 -9.41
CA ASN A 309 -23.29 15.08 -9.19
C ASN A 309 -23.22 15.86 -10.51
N THR A 310 -22.49 15.33 -11.51
CA THR A 310 -22.38 15.94 -12.85
C THR A 310 -23.72 15.91 -13.58
N ALA A 311 -24.46 14.81 -13.47
CA ALA A 311 -25.81 14.71 -14.05
C ALA A 311 -26.76 15.71 -13.41
N MET A 312 -26.73 15.86 -12.08
CA MET A 312 -27.55 16.81 -11.35
C MET A 312 -27.22 18.26 -11.75
N SER A 313 -25.94 18.64 -11.79
CA SER A 313 -25.52 19.99 -12.19
C SER A 313 -25.90 20.33 -13.63
N ARG A 314 -25.84 19.36 -14.55
CA ARG A 314 -26.32 19.55 -15.94
C ARG A 314 -27.82 19.72 -16.02
N PHE A 315 -28.55 19.03 -15.14
CA PHE A 315 -30.00 19.16 -15.07
C PHE A 315 -30.42 20.56 -14.56
N GLU A 316 -29.79 21.03 -13.48
CA GLU A 316 -30.01 22.39 -12.94
C GLU A 316 -29.69 23.48 -13.98
N THR A 317 -28.56 23.36 -14.69
CA THR A 317 -28.18 24.34 -15.75
C THR A 317 -29.17 24.36 -16.92
N LYS A 318 -29.76 23.22 -17.28
CA LYS A 318 -30.82 23.18 -18.31
C LYS A 318 -32.12 23.82 -17.84
N GLN A 319 -32.50 23.58 -16.59
CA GLN A 319 -33.72 24.18 -16.02
C GLN A 319 -33.63 25.70 -15.92
N THR A 320 -32.49 26.22 -15.48
CA THR A 320 -32.22 27.66 -15.45
C THR A 320 -32.23 28.28 -16.84
N LYS A 321 -31.76 27.59 -17.87
CA LYS A 321 -31.85 28.04 -19.26
C LYS A 321 -33.28 28.07 -19.79
N TYR A 322 -34.09 27.05 -19.45
CA TYR A 322 -35.52 27.03 -19.82
C TYR A 322 -36.34 28.15 -19.17
N GLU A 323 -36.04 28.49 -17.92
CA GLU A 323 -36.69 29.56 -17.19
C GLU A 323 -36.32 30.95 -17.75
N ILE A 324 -35.07 31.13 -18.21
CA ILE A 324 -34.61 32.39 -18.84
C ILE A 324 -35.17 32.57 -20.25
N GLU A 325 -35.35 31.48 -21.02
CA GLU A 325 -35.92 31.54 -22.39
C GLU A 325 -37.47 31.72 -22.40
N ASN A 326 -38.13 31.50 -21.26
CA ASN A 326 -39.60 31.59 -21.12
C ASN A 326 -40.03 32.72 -20.15
N ALA A 327 -39.12 33.58 -19.70
CA ALA A 327 -39.40 34.81 -18.93
C ALA A 327 -39.23 36.06 -19.79
#